data_61dd4e4d22e9d68db729a8a0ed402ca9
#
_entry.id   61dd4e4d22e9d68db729a8a0ed402ca9
#
_cell.length_a   1.000
_cell.length_b   1.000
_cell.length_c   1.000
_cell.angle_alpha   90.00
_cell.angle_beta   90.00
_cell.angle_gamma   90.00
#
_symmetry.space_group_name_H-M   'P 1'
#
loop_
_entity.id
_entity.type
_entity.pdbx_description
1 polymer ?
#
loop_
_entity_poly.entity_id
_entity_poly.type
_entity_poly.pdbx_seq_one_letter_code
_entity_poly.pdbx_strand_id
1 'polypeptide(L)'
;MWGYVKDNKVQEIIKYPRTFIDTDNIKHPRAIFNTWTWEQLNTIGLYEVVDSGSKGNDKFEYTSQAQYSFSSKNKNIITSYTITEKALDDTEAKDEDGKNILDEDGNKIINYGLKTQAIEQTKRTAYSLISRFNWLVERSIYDSSKSIPKELSDYVSSIRQDCSDIETAVTNCKTLDEFKALYDNTYNEDGTIKTQNRMGRWTDDKTVKEYIR
;
A
#
# COMPACT_ATOMS: atom_id res chain seq x y z
N MET A 1 -4.88 17.21 -18.45
CA MET A 1 -5.62 17.80 -17.32
C MET A 1 -5.27 19.29 -17.28
N TRP A 2 -6.22 20.14 -16.96
CA TRP A 2 -6.05 21.61 -16.98
C TRP A 2 -6.25 22.16 -15.58
N GLY A 3 -5.60 23.28 -15.29
CA GLY A 3 -5.84 24.01 -14.06
C GLY A 3 -6.08 25.47 -14.34
N TYR A 4 -7.02 26.06 -13.62
CA TYR A 4 -7.30 27.49 -13.70
C TYR A 4 -6.50 28.24 -12.63
N VAL A 5 -5.78 29.26 -13.07
CA VAL A 5 -4.93 30.08 -12.23
C VAL A 5 -5.39 31.55 -12.30
N LYS A 6 -5.55 32.15 -11.13
CA LYS A 6 -5.80 33.59 -10.97
C LYS A 6 -4.88 34.11 -9.87
N ASP A 7 -4.25 35.26 -10.10
CA ASP A 7 -3.33 35.91 -9.15
C ASP A 7 -2.21 34.98 -8.66
N ASN A 8 -1.63 34.19 -9.58
CA ASN A 8 -0.62 33.16 -9.31
C ASN A 8 -1.06 32.03 -8.35
N LYS A 9 -2.35 31.89 -8.11
CA LYS A 9 -2.91 30.81 -7.29
C LYS A 9 -3.77 29.89 -8.13
N VAL A 10 -3.60 28.59 -7.93
CA VAL A 10 -4.48 27.58 -8.54
C VAL A 10 -5.86 27.67 -7.88
N GLN A 11 -6.87 27.97 -8.67
CA GLN A 11 -8.25 28.12 -8.21
C GLN A 11 -9.01 26.81 -8.37
N GLU A 12 -8.76 26.10 -9.47
CA GLU A 12 -9.51 24.89 -9.80
C GLU A 12 -8.68 23.96 -10.69
N ILE A 13 -8.90 22.64 -10.53
CA ILE A 13 -8.38 21.60 -11.41
C ILE A 13 -9.53 21.03 -12.25
N ILE A 14 -9.40 21.15 -13.57
CA ILE A 14 -10.40 20.70 -14.54
C ILE A 14 -9.95 19.36 -15.14
N LYS A 15 -10.62 18.29 -14.72
CA LYS A 15 -10.30 16.92 -15.17
C LYS A 15 -10.84 16.61 -16.56
N TYR A 16 -11.99 17.19 -16.88
CA TYR A 16 -12.71 16.92 -18.16
C TYR A 16 -13.10 18.23 -18.83
N PRO A 17 -13.02 18.31 -20.19
CA PRO A 17 -13.48 19.47 -20.95
C PRO A 17 -14.95 19.82 -20.63
N ARG A 18 -15.17 21.07 -20.30
CA ARG A 18 -16.48 21.66 -19.99
C ARG A 18 -16.56 23.11 -20.44
N THR A 19 -17.73 23.72 -20.36
CA THR A 19 -17.85 25.16 -20.51
C THR A 19 -17.04 25.84 -19.40
N PHE A 20 -16.23 26.85 -19.74
CA PHE A 20 -15.36 27.56 -18.82
C PHE A 20 -15.68 29.06 -18.86
N ILE A 21 -15.64 29.72 -17.72
CA ILE A 21 -15.78 31.17 -17.59
C ILE A 21 -14.44 31.70 -17.05
N ASP A 22 -13.82 32.60 -17.79
CA ASP A 22 -12.53 33.18 -17.43
C ASP A 22 -12.63 34.34 -16.39
N THR A 23 -11.50 34.98 -16.10
CA THR A 23 -11.43 36.10 -15.14
C THR A 23 -12.22 37.33 -15.60
N ASP A 24 -12.41 37.51 -16.91
CA ASP A 24 -13.08 38.65 -17.52
C ASP A 24 -14.59 38.37 -17.70
N ASN A 25 -15.06 37.27 -17.08
CA ASN A 25 -16.43 36.79 -17.15
C ASN A 25 -16.90 36.37 -18.58
N ILE A 26 -15.94 36.06 -19.45
CA ILE A 26 -16.21 35.55 -20.80
C ILE A 26 -16.43 34.04 -20.73
N LYS A 27 -17.54 33.60 -21.33
CA LYS A 27 -17.93 32.20 -21.40
C LYS A 27 -17.32 31.52 -22.62
N HIS A 28 -16.43 30.57 -22.40
CA HIS A 28 -15.79 29.77 -23.45
C HIS A 28 -16.50 28.41 -23.62
N PRO A 29 -16.67 27.95 -24.86
CA PRO A 29 -17.28 26.65 -25.12
C PRO A 29 -16.31 25.52 -24.73
N ARG A 30 -16.85 24.33 -24.47
CA ARG A 30 -16.08 23.10 -24.18
C ARG A 30 -14.99 22.81 -25.23
N ALA A 31 -15.22 23.19 -26.47
CA ALA A 31 -14.32 22.90 -27.59
C ALA A 31 -12.90 23.50 -27.42
N ILE A 32 -12.74 24.59 -26.65
CA ILE A 32 -11.41 25.22 -26.47
C ILE A 32 -10.38 24.24 -25.92
N PHE A 33 -10.78 23.31 -25.07
CA PHE A 33 -9.88 22.32 -24.46
C PHE A 33 -9.28 21.33 -25.48
N ASN A 34 -9.84 21.25 -26.69
CA ASN A 34 -9.38 20.35 -27.76
C ASN A 34 -8.86 21.09 -28.98
N THR A 35 -9.21 22.38 -29.13
CA THR A 35 -8.92 23.16 -30.34
C THR A 35 -7.90 24.26 -30.15
N TRP A 36 -7.75 24.75 -28.91
CA TRP A 36 -6.80 25.80 -28.59
C TRP A 36 -5.43 25.26 -28.23
N THR A 37 -4.38 26.00 -28.59
CA THR A 37 -3.02 25.70 -28.13
C THR A 37 -2.84 26.06 -26.66
N TRP A 38 -1.78 25.57 -26.04
CA TRP A 38 -1.46 25.93 -24.64
C TRP A 38 -1.24 27.42 -24.48
N GLU A 39 -0.61 28.10 -25.46
CA GLU A 39 -0.41 29.56 -25.45
C GLU A 39 -1.75 30.29 -25.41
N GLN A 40 -2.75 29.85 -26.23
CA GLN A 40 -4.10 30.42 -26.23
C GLN A 40 -4.83 30.15 -24.91
N LEU A 41 -4.75 28.93 -24.37
CA LEU A 41 -5.37 28.59 -23.10
C LEU A 41 -4.75 29.40 -21.94
N ASN A 42 -3.45 29.61 -21.97
CA ASN A 42 -2.74 30.41 -20.95
C ASN A 42 -3.22 31.89 -20.92
N THR A 43 -3.67 32.47 -22.04
CA THR A 43 -4.19 33.85 -22.05
C THR A 43 -5.48 34.00 -21.22
N ILE A 44 -6.21 32.95 -21.03
CA ILE A 44 -7.46 32.92 -20.20
C ILE A 44 -7.26 32.27 -18.84
N GLY A 45 -6.02 32.07 -18.41
CA GLY A 45 -5.68 31.52 -17.11
C GLY A 45 -5.76 29.99 -17.00
N LEU A 46 -5.86 29.28 -18.13
CA LEU A 46 -5.83 27.81 -18.16
C LEU A 46 -4.42 27.32 -18.47
N TYR A 47 -3.90 26.46 -17.59
CA TYR A 47 -2.53 25.94 -17.68
C TYR A 47 -2.53 24.41 -17.64
N GLU A 48 -1.50 23.81 -18.23
CA GLU A 48 -1.28 22.36 -18.13
C GLU A 48 -0.94 21.96 -16.70
N VAL A 49 -1.54 20.85 -16.25
CA VAL A 49 -1.16 20.20 -15.00
C VAL A 49 -0.18 19.08 -15.30
N VAL A 50 1.06 19.26 -14.84
CA VAL A 50 2.14 18.29 -14.98
C VAL A 50 2.29 17.52 -13.68
N ASP A 51 2.21 16.19 -13.77
CA ASP A 51 2.48 15.32 -12.62
C ASP A 51 4.00 15.15 -12.48
N SER A 52 4.57 15.83 -11.51
CA SER A 52 6.01 15.76 -11.18
C SER A 52 6.27 15.19 -9.78
N GLY A 53 5.21 14.83 -9.06
CA GLY A 53 5.31 14.28 -7.71
C GLY A 53 5.43 12.75 -7.72
N SER A 54 6.45 12.20 -7.04
CA SER A 54 6.45 10.79 -6.72
C SER A 54 5.44 10.52 -5.60
N LYS A 55 4.69 9.43 -5.74
CA LYS A 55 3.85 8.90 -4.66
C LYS A 55 4.68 7.99 -3.78
N GLY A 56 4.36 7.95 -2.51
CA GLY A 56 4.96 7.01 -1.57
C GLY A 56 4.56 5.57 -1.87
N ASN A 57 5.26 4.64 -1.25
CA ASN A 57 4.89 3.23 -1.28
C ASN A 57 3.74 2.99 -0.28
N ASP A 58 2.55 2.75 -0.79
CA ASP A 58 1.32 2.55 0.01
C ASP A 58 1.46 1.47 1.10
N LYS A 59 2.41 0.57 0.96
CA LYS A 59 2.69 -0.45 1.98
C LYS A 59 3.29 0.16 3.25
N PHE A 60 4.20 1.13 3.11
CA PHE A 60 4.98 1.69 4.20
C PHE A 60 4.68 3.16 4.49
N GLU A 61 3.96 3.82 3.61
CA GLU A 61 3.80 5.26 3.61
C GLU A 61 2.36 5.66 3.32
N TYR A 62 1.96 6.80 3.88
CA TYR A 62 0.74 7.50 3.49
C TYR A 62 1.10 8.57 2.47
N THR A 63 0.35 8.62 1.38
CA THR A 63 0.45 9.71 0.40
C THR A 63 -0.74 10.63 0.59
N SER A 64 -0.50 11.94 0.75
CA SER A 64 -1.56 12.94 0.87
C SER A 64 -2.37 13.04 -0.43
N GLN A 65 -3.48 13.77 -0.39
CA GLN A 65 -4.12 14.24 -1.61
C GLN A 65 -3.16 15.12 -2.41
N ALA A 66 -3.34 15.13 -3.75
CA ALA A 66 -2.56 15.95 -4.65
C ALA A 66 -2.65 17.43 -4.26
N GLN A 67 -1.52 18.07 -4.11
CA GLN A 67 -1.37 19.50 -3.93
C GLN A 67 -0.94 20.12 -5.25
N TYR A 68 -1.45 21.30 -5.56
CA TYR A 68 -1.22 21.96 -6.83
C TYR A 68 -0.58 23.33 -6.62
N SER A 69 0.54 23.57 -7.29
CA SER A 69 1.22 24.86 -7.26
C SER A 69 1.48 25.37 -8.67
N PHE A 70 1.29 26.68 -8.90
CA PHE A 70 1.54 27.29 -10.19
C PHE A 70 3.00 27.71 -10.33
N SER A 71 3.64 27.30 -11.42
CA SER A 71 4.97 27.72 -11.82
C SER A 71 4.87 28.79 -12.90
N SER A 72 5.06 30.07 -12.53
CA SER A 72 5.03 31.17 -13.47
C SER A 72 6.17 31.11 -14.48
N LYS A 73 7.33 30.55 -14.09
CA LYS A 73 8.49 30.35 -14.98
C LYS A 73 8.19 29.34 -16.09
N ASN A 74 7.58 28.22 -15.76
CA ASN A 74 7.31 27.14 -16.72
C ASN A 74 5.91 27.24 -17.33
N LYS A 75 5.08 28.19 -16.87
CA LYS A 75 3.68 28.34 -17.28
C LYS A 75 2.89 27.03 -17.19
N ASN A 76 3.05 26.32 -16.08
CA ASN A 76 2.33 25.07 -15.79
C ASN A 76 1.97 24.97 -14.32
N ILE A 77 1.12 24.01 -13.98
CA ILE A 77 0.78 23.64 -12.62
C ILE A 77 1.51 22.33 -12.29
N ILE A 78 2.22 22.35 -11.18
CA ILE A 78 2.98 21.21 -10.69
C ILE A 78 2.16 20.50 -9.62
N THR A 79 1.98 19.17 -9.77
CA THR A 79 1.39 18.31 -8.75
C THR A 79 2.47 17.84 -7.79
N SER A 80 2.21 17.93 -6.50
CA SER A 80 3.05 17.39 -5.43
C SER A 80 2.25 16.61 -4.42
N TYR A 81 2.92 15.73 -3.67
CA TYR A 81 2.33 14.92 -2.61
C TYR A 81 3.19 15.03 -1.36
N THR A 82 2.55 15.07 -0.20
CA THR A 82 3.23 14.87 1.07
C THR A 82 3.25 13.38 1.36
N ILE A 83 4.43 12.83 1.63
CA ILE A 83 4.63 11.43 1.99
C ILE A 83 4.94 11.39 3.49
N THR A 84 4.21 10.57 4.23
CA THR A 84 4.41 10.36 5.66
C THR A 84 4.59 8.87 5.93
N GLU A 85 5.66 8.50 6.60
CA GLU A 85 5.91 7.11 6.97
C GLU A 85 4.85 6.59 7.95
N LYS A 86 4.42 5.34 7.76
CA LYS A 86 3.56 4.64 8.70
C LYS A 86 4.36 4.27 9.96
N ALA A 87 3.70 4.31 11.10
CA ALA A 87 4.31 3.89 12.36
C ALA A 87 4.74 2.41 12.29
N LEU A 88 5.97 2.13 12.72
CA LEU A 88 6.50 0.77 12.78
C LEU A 88 5.85 -0.02 13.90
N ASP A 89 5.78 0.57 15.09
CA ASP A 89 5.18 -0.01 16.29
C ASP A 89 3.76 0.54 16.52
N ASP A 90 2.98 -0.14 17.35
CA ASP A 90 1.64 0.26 17.73
C ASP A 90 1.66 1.59 18.50
N THR A 91 0.63 2.42 18.27
CA THR A 91 0.49 3.72 18.92
C THR A 91 -0.91 3.88 19.51
N GLU A 92 -1.03 4.58 20.62
CA GLU A 92 -2.32 4.95 21.19
C GLU A 92 -2.98 6.01 20.31
N ALA A 93 -4.26 5.83 19.96
CA ALA A 93 -5.03 6.81 19.21
C ALA A 93 -5.28 8.05 20.09
N LYS A 94 -5.05 9.24 19.52
CA LYS A 94 -5.22 10.52 20.22
C LYS A 94 -6.16 11.44 19.44
N ASP A 95 -6.91 12.24 20.18
CA ASP A 95 -7.74 13.32 19.63
C ASP A 95 -6.90 14.55 19.26
N GLU A 96 -7.55 15.61 18.78
CA GLU A 96 -6.91 16.87 18.40
C GLU A 96 -6.22 17.58 19.58
N ASP A 97 -6.64 17.32 20.82
CA ASP A 97 -6.06 17.85 22.05
C ASP A 97 -4.91 16.96 22.58
N GLY A 98 -4.59 15.85 21.91
CA GLY A 98 -3.55 14.91 22.29
C GLY A 98 -3.94 13.94 23.41
N LYS A 99 -5.22 13.84 23.78
CA LYS A 99 -5.75 12.89 24.76
C LYS A 99 -6.03 11.56 24.09
N ASN A 100 -5.86 10.47 24.84
CA ASN A 100 -6.16 9.13 24.33
C ASN A 100 -7.66 8.98 24.05
N ILE A 101 -7.98 8.43 22.89
CA ILE A 101 -9.34 8.04 22.53
C ILE A 101 -9.62 6.68 23.18
N LEU A 102 -10.77 6.57 23.85
CA LEU A 102 -11.20 5.33 24.51
C LEU A 102 -12.36 4.70 23.73
N ASP A 103 -12.45 3.37 23.81
CA ASP A 103 -13.60 2.62 23.31
C ASP A 103 -14.80 2.71 24.30
N GLU A 104 -15.90 2.02 23.99
CA GLU A 104 -17.11 1.98 24.81
C GLU A 104 -16.87 1.35 26.20
N ASP A 105 -15.86 0.51 26.34
CA ASP A 105 -15.49 -0.18 27.58
C ASP A 105 -14.43 0.60 28.38
N GLY A 106 -13.98 1.76 27.89
CA GLY A 106 -12.97 2.62 28.52
C GLY A 106 -11.52 2.19 28.24
N ASN A 107 -11.28 1.27 27.32
CA ASN A 107 -9.93 0.90 26.91
C ASN A 107 -9.40 1.87 25.87
N LYS A 108 -8.08 2.05 25.83
CA LYS A 108 -7.42 2.88 24.82
C LYS A 108 -7.54 2.24 23.45
N ILE A 109 -7.96 3.02 22.47
CA ILE A 109 -7.93 2.60 21.05
C ILE A 109 -6.47 2.57 20.59
N ILE A 110 -6.06 1.45 19.96
CA ILE A 110 -4.70 1.26 19.46
C ILE A 110 -4.71 1.34 17.92
N ASN A 111 -3.87 2.20 17.38
CA ASN A 111 -3.52 2.20 15.97
C ASN A 111 -2.41 1.18 15.76
N TYR A 112 -2.72 0.07 15.12
CA TYR A 112 -1.75 -1.00 14.85
C TYR A 112 -0.69 -0.55 13.87
N GLY A 113 0.57 -0.68 14.30
CA GLY A 113 1.75 -0.40 13.49
C GLY A 113 2.02 -1.47 12.42
N LEU A 114 3.03 -1.21 11.60
CA LEU A 114 3.40 -2.12 10.50
C LEU A 114 3.81 -3.50 10.99
N LYS A 115 4.46 -3.60 12.16
CA LYS A 115 4.87 -4.90 12.74
C LYS A 115 3.66 -5.76 13.07
N THR A 116 2.69 -5.22 13.81
CA THR A 116 1.48 -5.95 14.21
C THR A 116 0.69 -6.39 12.98
N GLN A 117 0.51 -5.49 12.00
CA GLN A 117 -0.15 -5.83 10.74
C GLN A 117 0.58 -6.95 9.96
N ALA A 118 1.92 -6.90 9.91
CA ALA A 118 2.73 -7.92 9.24
C ALA A 118 2.65 -9.28 9.93
N ILE A 119 2.68 -9.31 11.27
CA ILE A 119 2.54 -10.53 12.08
C ILE A 119 1.16 -11.15 11.87
N GLU A 120 0.09 -10.36 11.91
CA GLU A 120 -1.26 -10.87 11.65
C GLU A 120 -1.39 -11.42 10.23
N GLN A 121 -0.85 -10.73 9.23
CA GLN A 121 -0.86 -11.21 7.85
C GLN A 121 -0.06 -12.52 7.72
N THR A 122 1.08 -12.64 8.40
CA THR A 122 1.89 -13.86 8.45
C THR A 122 1.10 -15.04 9.02
N LYS A 123 0.40 -14.83 10.14
CA LYS A 123 -0.47 -15.84 10.76
C LYS A 123 -1.62 -16.26 9.84
N ARG A 124 -2.25 -15.30 9.16
CA ARG A 124 -3.31 -15.59 8.17
C ARG A 124 -2.77 -16.41 7.00
N THR A 125 -1.56 -16.11 6.53
CA THR A 125 -0.91 -16.86 5.46
C THR A 125 -0.62 -18.29 5.90
N ALA A 126 -0.01 -18.48 7.07
CA ALA A 126 0.24 -19.81 7.64
C ALA A 126 -1.06 -20.62 7.79
N TYR A 127 -2.11 -20.01 8.33
CA TYR A 127 -3.42 -20.63 8.44
C TYR A 127 -3.98 -21.05 7.06
N SER A 128 -3.88 -20.16 6.06
CA SER A 128 -4.34 -20.45 4.70
C SER A 128 -3.58 -21.64 4.08
N LEU A 129 -2.27 -21.75 4.33
CA LEU A 129 -1.44 -22.82 3.82
C LEU A 129 -1.78 -24.18 4.49
N ILE A 130 -2.09 -24.17 5.78
CA ILE A 130 -2.38 -25.38 6.56
C ILE A 130 -3.84 -25.82 6.40
N SER A 131 -4.81 -24.90 6.39
CA SER A 131 -6.24 -25.20 6.41
C SER A 131 -6.71 -25.98 5.18
N ARG A 132 -5.98 -25.92 4.07
CA ARG A 132 -6.24 -26.72 2.86
C ARG A 132 -6.25 -28.24 3.13
N PHE A 133 -5.66 -28.68 4.23
CA PHE A 133 -5.52 -30.08 4.61
C PHE A 133 -6.43 -30.50 5.77
N ASN A 134 -7.27 -29.61 6.31
CA ASN A 134 -8.15 -29.91 7.44
C ASN A 134 -9.06 -31.14 7.19
N TRP A 135 -9.48 -31.34 5.95
CA TRP A 135 -10.28 -32.49 5.56
C TRP A 135 -9.58 -33.85 5.83
N LEU A 136 -8.23 -33.90 5.77
CA LEU A 136 -7.47 -35.11 6.12
C LEU A 136 -7.48 -35.37 7.62
N VAL A 137 -7.42 -34.30 8.42
CA VAL A 137 -7.52 -34.36 9.87
C VAL A 137 -8.93 -34.86 10.25
N GLU A 138 -9.97 -34.26 9.69
CA GLU A 138 -11.36 -34.71 9.90
C GLU A 138 -11.54 -36.16 9.49
N ARG A 139 -11.05 -36.59 8.32
CA ARG A 139 -11.11 -37.95 7.88
C ARG A 139 -10.44 -38.94 8.87
N SER A 140 -9.29 -38.57 9.43
CA SER A 140 -8.58 -39.40 10.40
C SER A 140 -9.32 -39.57 11.75
N ILE A 141 -10.13 -38.55 12.10
CA ILE A 141 -10.98 -38.59 13.30
C ILE A 141 -12.15 -39.56 13.12
N TYR A 142 -12.81 -39.51 11.93
CA TYR A 142 -13.96 -40.35 11.65
C TYR A 142 -13.61 -41.80 11.24
N ASP A 143 -12.40 -42.01 10.69
CA ASP A 143 -11.90 -43.32 10.24
C ASP A 143 -10.46 -43.53 10.74
N SER A 144 -10.32 -44.21 11.85
CA SER A 144 -9.03 -44.49 12.50
C SER A 144 -8.08 -45.36 11.65
N SER A 145 -8.58 -45.97 10.57
CA SER A 145 -7.76 -46.70 9.59
C SER A 145 -7.00 -45.72 8.65
N LYS A 146 -7.36 -44.42 8.65
CA LYS A 146 -6.81 -43.38 7.79
C LYS A 146 -5.90 -42.45 8.60
N SER A 147 -4.63 -42.78 8.65
CA SER A 147 -3.63 -41.90 9.30
C SER A 147 -3.33 -40.65 8.46
N ILE A 148 -2.90 -39.62 9.14
CA ILE A 148 -2.36 -38.43 8.48
C ILE A 148 -0.99 -38.79 7.88
N PRO A 149 -0.75 -38.53 6.58
CA PRO A 149 0.55 -38.76 5.95
C PRO A 149 1.69 -38.02 6.68
N LYS A 150 2.85 -38.67 6.81
CA LYS A 150 4.01 -38.08 7.50
C LYS A 150 4.48 -36.81 6.79
N GLU A 151 4.49 -36.81 5.47
CA GLU A 151 4.89 -35.69 4.61
C GLU A 151 4.04 -34.45 4.91
N LEU A 152 2.74 -34.65 5.18
CA LEU A 152 1.85 -33.57 5.57
C LEU A 152 2.15 -33.03 6.97
N SER A 153 2.42 -33.91 7.94
CA SER A 153 2.84 -33.50 9.28
C SER A 153 4.14 -32.69 9.24
N ASP A 154 5.10 -33.12 8.44
CA ASP A 154 6.39 -32.45 8.27
C ASP A 154 6.18 -31.08 7.60
N TYR A 155 5.35 -31.02 6.55
CA TYR A 155 5.01 -29.75 5.89
C TYR A 155 4.34 -28.76 6.84
N VAL A 156 3.31 -29.20 7.61
CA VAL A 156 2.63 -28.33 8.58
C VAL A 156 3.59 -27.82 9.65
N SER A 157 4.53 -28.65 10.10
CA SER A 157 5.57 -28.25 11.06
C SER A 157 6.51 -27.21 10.46
N SER A 158 6.90 -27.38 9.19
CA SER A 158 7.74 -26.41 8.47
C SER A 158 7.03 -25.07 8.26
N ILE A 159 5.73 -25.08 7.90
CA ILE A 159 4.95 -23.82 7.77
C ILE A 159 4.84 -23.08 9.12
N ARG A 160 4.66 -23.81 10.23
CA ARG A 160 4.65 -23.21 11.58
C ARG A 160 6.01 -22.60 11.92
N GLN A 161 7.11 -23.29 11.56
CA GLN A 161 8.45 -22.77 11.77
C GLN A 161 8.71 -21.51 10.93
N ASP A 162 8.33 -21.53 9.63
CA ASP A 162 8.43 -20.34 8.76
C ASP A 162 7.67 -19.15 9.33
N CYS A 163 6.44 -19.40 9.84
CA CYS A 163 5.64 -18.38 10.51
C CYS A 163 6.37 -17.78 11.70
N SER A 164 6.86 -18.61 12.62
CA SER A 164 7.61 -18.17 13.82
C SER A 164 8.88 -17.38 13.46
N ASP A 165 9.59 -17.84 12.44
CA ASP A 165 10.81 -17.18 11.98
C ASP A 165 10.53 -15.81 11.35
N ILE A 166 9.42 -15.67 10.58
CA ILE A 166 9.00 -14.39 10.02
C ILE A 166 8.56 -13.45 11.15
N GLU A 167 7.75 -13.93 12.11
CA GLU A 167 7.34 -13.14 13.28
C GLU A 167 8.56 -12.64 14.08
N THR A 168 9.56 -13.49 14.27
CA THR A 168 10.81 -13.13 14.93
C THR A 168 11.56 -12.07 14.16
N ALA A 169 11.69 -12.21 12.83
CA ALA A 169 12.36 -11.23 11.99
C ALA A 169 11.66 -9.86 12.05
N VAL A 170 10.32 -9.84 11.97
CA VAL A 170 9.51 -8.61 12.08
C VAL A 170 9.69 -7.95 13.45
N THR A 171 9.61 -8.74 14.53
CA THR A 171 9.71 -8.23 15.91
C THR A 171 11.08 -7.60 16.18
N ASN A 172 12.13 -8.16 15.59
CA ASN A 172 13.51 -7.70 15.81
C ASN A 172 13.85 -6.41 15.06
N CYS A 173 13.08 -5.97 14.08
CA CYS A 173 13.30 -4.70 13.40
C CYS A 173 13.24 -3.52 14.38
N LYS A 174 14.23 -2.64 14.34
CA LYS A 174 14.30 -1.42 15.16
C LYS A 174 13.92 -0.18 14.36
N THR A 175 14.09 -0.22 13.04
CA THR A 175 13.85 0.89 12.13
C THR A 175 12.91 0.47 11.01
N LEU A 176 12.28 1.46 10.36
CA LEU A 176 11.43 1.22 9.19
C LEU A 176 12.26 0.66 8.01
N ASP A 177 13.52 1.06 7.88
CA ASP A 177 14.39 0.56 6.81
C ASP A 177 14.74 -0.93 7.00
N GLU A 178 15.01 -1.36 8.23
CA GLU A 178 15.17 -2.79 8.54
C GLU A 178 13.89 -3.58 8.23
N PHE A 179 12.72 -3.00 8.53
CA PHE A 179 11.45 -3.62 8.21
C PHE A 179 11.20 -3.68 6.69
N LYS A 180 11.48 -2.59 5.95
CA LYS A 180 11.40 -2.55 4.48
C LYS A 180 12.29 -3.65 3.85
N ALA A 181 13.50 -3.84 4.37
CA ALA A 181 14.45 -4.84 3.89
C ALA A 181 13.92 -6.29 3.98
N LEU A 182 12.97 -6.59 4.88
CA LEU A 182 12.34 -7.91 4.94
C LEU A 182 11.51 -8.26 3.68
N TYR A 183 11.15 -7.26 2.89
CA TYR A 183 10.39 -7.40 1.64
C TYR A 183 11.25 -7.37 0.38
N ASP A 184 12.56 -7.17 0.52
CA ASP A 184 13.47 -7.08 -0.62
C ASP A 184 14.06 -8.44 -0.97
N ASN A 185 14.01 -8.78 -2.26
CA ASN A 185 14.74 -9.92 -2.79
C ASN A 185 16.19 -9.52 -3.01
N THR A 186 17.10 -10.49 -2.89
CA THR A 186 18.46 -10.33 -3.42
C THR A 186 18.54 -10.98 -4.80
N TYR A 187 19.38 -10.42 -5.68
CA TYR A 187 19.48 -10.84 -7.06
C TYR A 187 20.91 -11.27 -7.40
N ASN A 188 21.02 -12.18 -8.35
CA ASN A 188 22.28 -12.53 -9.01
C ASN A 188 22.64 -11.46 -10.05
N GLU A 189 23.86 -11.53 -10.60
CA GLU A 189 24.33 -10.62 -11.65
C GLU A 189 23.48 -10.68 -12.94
N ASP A 190 22.85 -11.82 -13.22
CA ASP A 190 21.95 -12.03 -14.36
C ASP A 190 20.51 -11.54 -14.12
N GLY A 191 20.23 -10.95 -12.95
CA GLY A 191 18.91 -10.44 -12.57
C GLY A 191 17.95 -11.51 -12.02
N THR A 192 18.36 -12.77 -11.90
CA THR A 192 17.54 -13.82 -11.26
C THR A 192 17.54 -13.65 -9.73
N ILE A 193 16.47 -14.09 -9.06
CA ILE A 193 16.38 -14.03 -7.60
C ILE A 193 17.40 -15.00 -6.99
N LYS A 194 18.39 -14.45 -6.27
CA LYS A 194 19.36 -15.21 -5.48
C LYS A 194 18.74 -15.69 -4.17
N THR A 195 18.05 -14.79 -3.46
CA THR A 195 17.35 -15.09 -2.22
C THR A 195 16.03 -14.37 -2.22
N GLN A 196 14.94 -15.12 -2.01
CA GLN A 196 13.61 -14.56 -1.85
C GLN A 196 13.54 -13.74 -0.55
N ASN A 197 12.78 -12.66 -0.57
CA ASN A 197 12.54 -11.82 0.60
C ASN A 197 12.01 -12.64 1.79
N ARG A 198 12.24 -12.16 3.02
CA ARG A 198 11.89 -12.91 4.22
C ARG A 198 10.39 -13.13 4.36
N MET A 199 9.59 -12.11 4.02
CA MET A 199 8.12 -12.16 4.16
C MET A 199 7.43 -13.10 3.18
N GLY A 200 8.06 -13.38 2.04
CA GLY A 200 7.55 -14.29 1.01
C GLY A 200 8.13 -15.71 1.07
N ARG A 201 9.06 -15.97 1.98
CA ARG A 201 9.77 -17.26 2.04
C ARG A 201 8.99 -18.26 2.89
N TRP A 202 8.24 -19.10 2.21
CA TRP A 202 7.46 -20.18 2.78
C TRP A 202 7.91 -21.53 2.21
N THR A 203 7.80 -22.57 3.01
CA THR A 203 8.08 -23.94 2.56
C THR A 203 7.18 -24.31 1.38
N ASP A 204 7.79 -24.90 0.35
CA ASP A 204 7.13 -25.32 -0.88
C ASP A 204 6.18 -26.51 -0.61
N ASP A 205 5.02 -26.53 -1.24
CA ASP A 205 3.98 -27.55 -1.08
C ASP A 205 4.12 -28.74 -2.03
N LYS A 206 5.25 -28.84 -2.77
CA LYS A 206 5.44 -29.89 -3.80
C LYS A 206 5.23 -31.31 -3.29
N THR A 207 5.67 -31.61 -2.06
CA THR A 207 5.56 -32.93 -1.45
C THR A 207 4.16 -33.29 -0.99
N VAL A 208 3.28 -32.30 -0.83
CA VAL A 208 1.91 -32.45 -0.31
C VAL A 208 0.85 -32.02 -1.31
N LYS A 209 1.26 -31.64 -2.53
CA LYS A 209 0.37 -31.11 -3.56
C LYS A 209 -0.77 -32.05 -3.94
N GLU A 210 -0.53 -33.36 -3.89
CA GLU A 210 -1.56 -34.38 -4.16
C GLU A 210 -2.70 -34.40 -3.14
N TYR A 211 -2.50 -33.83 -1.96
CA TYR A 211 -3.50 -33.76 -0.89
C TYR A 211 -4.32 -32.44 -0.92
N ILE A 212 -4.01 -31.50 -1.81
CA ILE A 212 -4.76 -30.25 -1.94
C ILE A 212 -6.07 -30.52 -2.70
N ARG A 213 -7.18 -30.06 -2.12
CA ARG A 213 -8.52 -30.12 -2.73
C ARG A 213 -9.02 -28.74 -3.13
#